data_1ae24d169cdc4b183ec29b1dc705a086
#
_entry.id   1ae24d169cdc4b183ec29b1dc705a086
#
_cell.length_a   1.000
_cell.length_b   1.000
_cell.length_c   1.000
_cell.angle_alpha   90.00
_cell.angle_beta   90.00
_cell.angle_gamma   90.00
#
_symmetry.space_group_name_H-M   'P 1'
#
loop_
_entity.id
_entity.type
_entity.pdbx_description
1 polymer ?
#
loop_
_entity_poly.entity_id
_entity_poly.type
_entity_poly.pdbx_seq_one_letter_code
_entity_poly.pdbx_strand_id
1 'polypeptide(L)'
;TTIIKMLSCLTKPTSGDILVGGYSTTKEPEQVKRLIGVSPQETAVAPNLSVKENLELICGIHSFSKGKTEEKIRELSGQFALDTVLKRKAGKLSGGWQRRVSIAMALISEPQILFLDEPTLGLDVIARHELWETIRSLKGKITIILTTHYMEEAEALSDRIGIMKSGKLLAVGTVEELNALAGTNDFETAFVSIVKEDTVV
;
A
#
# COMPACT_ATOMS: atom_id res chain seq x y z
N THR A 1 -2.74 -0.99 -10.05
CA THR A 1 -4.04 -1.53 -9.57
C THR A 1 -4.29 -3.00 -9.97
N THR A 2 -4.18 -3.40 -11.27
CA THR A 2 -4.53 -4.79 -11.69
C THR A 2 -3.69 -5.85 -10.99
N ILE A 3 -2.38 -5.65 -10.87
CA ILE A 3 -1.48 -6.56 -10.15
C ILE A 3 -1.84 -6.67 -8.67
N ILE A 4 -2.14 -5.53 -8.02
CA ILE A 4 -2.59 -5.53 -6.61
C ILE A 4 -3.86 -6.36 -6.45
N LYS A 5 -4.82 -6.22 -7.37
CA LYS A 5 -6.06 -7.02 -7.35
C LYS A 5 -5.81 -8.52 -7.49
N MET A 6 -4.83 -8.92 -8.30
CA MET A 6 -4.45 -10.35 -8.42
C MET A 6 -3.71 -10.85 -7.17
N LEU A 7 -2.74 -10.09 -6.67
CA LEU A 7 -2.00 -10.39 -5.44
C LEU A 7 -2.91 -10.49 -4.20
N SER A 8 -3.97 -9.67 -4.14
CA SER A 8 -4.94 -9.66 -3.05
C SER A 8 -6.13 -10.63 -3.25
N CYS A 9 -6.08 -11.49 -4.26
CA CYS A 9 -7.14 -12.46 -4.59
C CYS A 9 -8.51 -11.83 -4.93
N LEU A 10 -8.53 -10.54 -5.31
CA LEU A 10 -9.75 -9.86 -5.78
C LEU A 10 -10.07 -10.19 -7.24
N THR A 11 -9.05 -10.55 -8.02
CA THR A 11 -9.19 -10.95 -9.42
C THR A 11 -8.27 -12.14 -9.68
N LYS A 12 -8.75 -13.14 -10.40
CA LYS A 12 -7.93 -14.28 -10.82
C LYS A 12 -7.10 -13.91 -12.06
N PRO A 13 -5.83 -14.36 -12.15
CA PRO A 13 -5.07 -14.24 -13.38
C PRO A 13 -5.69 -15.12 -14.49
N THR A 14 -5.58 -14.70 -15.74
CA THR A 14 -6.06 -15.48 -16.91
C THR A 14 -5.25 -16.78 -17.08
N SER A 15 -3.96 -16.72 -16.75
CA SER A 15 -3.04 -17.87 -16.78
C SER A 15 -1.94 -17.67 -15.76
N GLY A 16 -1.22 -18.75 -15.42
CA GLY A 16 -0.18 -18.73 -14.40
C GLY A 16 -0.75 -18.74 -12.98
N ASP A 17 0.12 -18.54 -12.01
CA ASP A 17 -0.21 -18.48 -10.58
C ASP A 17 0.70 -17.48 -9.87
N ILE A 18 0.26 -16.97 -8.74
CA ILE A 18 1.02 -16.06 -7.89
C ILE A 18 1.11 -16.69 -6.50
N LEU A 19 2.31 -16.70 -5.93
CA LEU A 19 2.54 -17.14 -4.56
C LEU A 19 2.74 -15.93 -3.64
N VAL A 20 1.95 -15.84 -2.59
CA VAL A 20 2.02 -14.81 -1.56
C VAL A 20 2.23 -15.49 -0.21
N GLY A 21 3.38 -15.27 0.42
CA GLY A 21 3.75 -15.97 1.65
C GLY A 21 3.80 -17.50 1.50
N GLY A 22 4.07 -18.01 0.28
CA GLY A 22 4.08 -19.44 -0.04
C GLY A 22 2.73 -20.01 -0.44
N TYR A 23 1.63 -19.28 -0.33
CA TYR A 23 0.27 -19.72 -0.70
C TYR A 23 -0.15 -19.22 -2.08
N SER A 24 -0.81 -20.08 -2.85
CA SER A 24 -1.32 -19.76 -4.18
C SER A 24 -2.55 -18.82 -4.11
N THR A 25 -2.51 -17.72 -4.85
CA THR A 25 -3.67 -16.81 -4.93
C THR A 25 -4.90 -17.43 -5.59
N THR A 26 -4.71 -18.49 -6.38
CA THR A 26 -5.79 -19.17 -7.11
C THR A 26 -6.31 -20.39 -6.37
N LYS A 27 -5.46 -21.15 -5.67
CA LYS A 27 -5.79 -22.40 -4.99
C LYS A 27 -6.06 -22.23 -3.51
N GLU A 28 -5.38 -21.26 -2.87
CA GLU A 28 -5.39 -21.05 -1.42
C GLU A 28 -5.69 -19.59 -1.04
N PRO A 29 -6.70 -18.94 -1.67
CA PRO A 29 -6.96 -17.50 -1.49
C PRO A 29 -7.26 -17.12 -0.04
N GLU A 30 -7.87 -18.00 0.74
CA GLU A 30 -8.19 -17.73 2.14
C GLU A 30 -6.93 -17.67 3.02
N GLN A 31 -5.89 -18.44 2.70
CA GLN A 31 -4.60 -18.36 3.40
C GLN A 31 -3.89 -17.05 3.03
N VAL A 32 -3.89 -16.68 1.75
CA VAL A 32 -3.35 -15.38 1.29
C VAL A 32 -4.03 -14.22 2.00
N LYS A 33 -5.37 -14.18 2.03
CA LYS A 33 -6.14 -13.10 2.66
C LYS A 33 -5.85 -12.91 4.15
N ARG A 34 -5.45 -13.97 4.85
CA ARG A 34 -5.03 -13.88 6.27
C ARG A 34 -3.68 -13.21 6.47
N LEU A 35 -2.84 -13.22 5.44
CA LEU A 35 -1.48 -12.65 5.50
C LEU A 35 -1.41 -11.19 5.06
N ILE A 36 -2.43 -10.69 4.38
CA ILE A 36 -2.38 -9.42 3.68
C ILE A 36 -3.29 -8.36 4.29
N GLY A 37 -2.85 -7.10 4.22
CA GLY A 37 -3.68 -5.92 4.33
C GLY A 37 -3.68 -5.16 3.01
N VAL A 38 -4.76 -4.50 2.66
CA VAL A 38 -4.87 -3.74 1.40
C VAL A 38 -5.44 -2.36 1.67
N SER A 39 -4.72 -1.32 1.26
CA SER A 39 -5.25 0.03 1.14
C SER A 39 -5.37 0.36 -0.35
N PRO A 40 -6.58 0.34 -0.91
CA PRO A 40 -6.81 0.56 -2.33
C PRO A 40 -6.63 2.03 -2.72
N GLN A 41 -6.54 2.31 -4.02
CA GLN A 41 -6.40 3.66 -4.58
C GLN A 41 -7.57 4.58 -4.13
N GLU A 42 -8.81 4.12 -4.23
CA GLU A 42 -9.95 4.78 -3.60
C GLU A 42 -10.00 4.37 -2.12
N THR A 43 -10.02 5.34 -1.22
CA THR A 43 -10.00 5.03 0.21
C THR A 43 -11.22 4.21 0.62
N ALA A 44 -10.99 3.10 1.31
CA ALA A 44 -12.05 2.18 1.75
C ALA A 44 -12.78 2.66 3.02
N VAL A 45 -12.80 3.97 3.29
CA VAL A 45 -13.45 4.54 4.48
C VAL A 45 -14.96 4.67 4.26
N ALA A 46 -15.76 4.32 5.27
CA ALA A 46 -17.19 4.61 5.28
C ALA A 46 -17.39 6.10 5.65
N PRO A 47 -17.83 6.96 4.72
CA PRO A 47 -17.76 8.42 4.90
C PRO A 47 -18.70 8.94 5.98
N ASN A 48 -19.78 8.23 6.28
CA ASN A 48 -20.77 8.60 7.29
C ASN A 48 -20.41 8.14 8.71
N LEU A 49 -19.44 7.25 8.84
CA LEU A 49 -18.89 6.81 10.13
C LEU A 49 -17.77 7.75 10.57
N SER A 50 -17.56 7.87 11.88
CA SER A 50 -16.37 8.50 12.43
C SER A 50 -15.12 7.65 12.14
N VAL A 51 -13.91 8.22 12.32
CA VAL A 51 -12.67 7.48 12.22
C VAL A 51 -12.67 6.28 13.16
N LYS A 52 -13.07 6.49 14.42
CA LYS A 52 -13.17 5.41 15.41
C LYS A 52 -14.10 4.29 14.96
N GLU A 53 -15.31 4.63 14.49
CA GLU A 53 -16.28 3.64 14.01
C GLU A 53 -15.79 2.87 12.77
N ASN A 54 -15.02 3.51 11.87
CA ASN A 54 -14.37 2.81 10.75
C ASN A 54 -13.37 1.76 11.26
N LEU A 55 -12.55 2.09 12.26
CA LEU A 55 -11.60 1.14 12.85
C LEU A 55 -12.34 0.02 13.62
N GLU A 56 -13.38 0.37 14.39
CA GLU A 56 -14.23 -0.60 15.11
C GLU A 56 -14.91 -1.58 14.14
N LEU A 57 -15.37 -1.09 12.99
CA LEU A 57 -16.00 -1.92 11.95
C LEU A 57 -15.04 -3.02 11.48
N ILE A 58 -13.79 -2.68 11.17
CA ILE A 58 -12.80 -3.68 10.73
C ILE A 58 -12.43 -4.63 11.87
N CYS A 59 -12.25 -4.14 13.10
CA CYS A 59 -12.05 -4.99 14.27
C CYS A 59 -13.20 -6.00 14.43
N GLY A 60 -14.44 -5.56 14.23
CA GLY A 60 -15.63 -6.42 14.26
C GLY A 60 -15.63 -7.50 13.18
N ILE A 61 -15.22 -7.17 11.95
CA ILE A 61 -15.07 -8.14 10.86
C ILE A 61 -14.05 -9.23 11.23
N HIS A 62 -12.97 -8.86 11.94
CA HIS A 62 -11.96 -9.81 12.45
C HIS A 62 -12.35 -10.45 13.79
N SER A 63 -13.58 -10.24 14.28
CA SER A 63 -14.10 -10.84 15.51
C SER A 63 -13.24 -10.51 16.75
N PHE A 64 -12.65 -9.31 16.82
CA PHE A 64 -11.89 -8.87 17.98
C PHE A 64 -12.82 -8.66 19.18
N SER A 65 -12.36 -9.06 20.38
CA SER A 65 -13.03 -8.68 21.62
C SER A 65 -12.98 -7.17 21.84
N LYS A 66 -13.88 -6.64 22.67
CA LYS A 66 -13.92 -5.21 23.01
C LYS A 66 -12.56 -4.69 23.50
N GLY A 67 -11.90 -5.42 24.40
CA GLY A 67 -10.59 -5.04 24.92
C GLY A 67 -9.51 -4.97 23.82
N LYS A 68 -9.44 -5.99 22.96
CA LYS A 68 -8.51 -6.00 21.82
C LYS A 68 -8.79 -4.88 20.83
N THR A 69 -10.07 -4.56 20.59
CA THR A 69 -10.48 -3.44 19.73
C THR A 69 -9.98 -2.10 20.28
N GLU A 70 -10.19 -1.84 21.58
CA GLU A 70 -9.74 -0.60 22.22
C GLU A 70 -8.20 -0.46 22.20
N GLU A 71 -7.48 -1.55 22.44
CA GLU A 71 -6.03 -1.60 22.38
C GLU A 71 -5.53 -1.29 20.94
N LYS A 72 -6.08 -1.97 19.95
CA LYS A 72 -5.68 -1.80 18.54
C LYS A 72 -5.98 -0.40 18.01
N ILE A 73 -7.14 0.18 18.36
CA ILE A 73 -7.46 1.55 17.99
C ILE A 73 -6.47 2.53 18.63
N ARG A 74 -6.11 2.35 19.90
CA ARG A 74 -5.13 3.22 20.57
C ARG A 74 -3.77 3.13 19.90
N GLU A 75 -3.28 1.92 19.62
CA GLU A 75 -2.01 1.69 18.92
C GLU A 75 -1.98 2.41 17.57
N LEU A 76 -2.95 2.10 16.69
CA LEU A 76 -2.99 2.66 15.34
C LEU A 76 -3.29 4.17 15.35
N SER A 77 -4.08 4.68 16.30
CA SER A 77 -4.32 6.12 16.42
C SER A 77 -3.05 6.86 16.76
N GLY A 78 -2.23 6.35 17.67
CA GLY A 78 -0.92 6.94 17.96
C GLY A 78 0.03 6.87 16.76
N GLN A 79 0.11 5.71 16.09
CA GLN A 79 1.01 5.49 14.96
C GLN A 79 0.68 6.37 13.75
N PHE A 80 -0.61 6.60 13.49
CA PHE A 80 -1.10 7.38 12.34
C PHE A 80 -1.54 8.80 12.72
N ALA A 81 -1.28 9.24 13.96
CA ALA A 81 -1.66 10.53 14.53
C ALA A 81 -3.18 10.81 14.43
N LEU A 82 -4.03 9.79 14.54
CA LEU A 82 -5.49 9.90 14.37
C LEU A 82 -6.23 10.41 15.61
N ASP A 83 -5.57 10.57 16.75
CA ASP A 83 -6.20 10.90 18.04
C ASP A 83 -7.08 12.16 17.97
N THR A 84 -6.62 13.18 17.23
CA THR A 84 -7.34 14.46 17.09
C THR A 84 -8.57 14.38 16.20
N VAL A 85 -8.70 13.33 15.40
CA VAL A 85 -9.79 13.15 14.41
C VAL A 85 -10.69 11.95 14.68
N LEU A 86 -10.42 11.14 15.72
CA LEU A 86 -11.17 9.90 16.02
C LEU A 86 -12.68 10.06 16.01
N LYS A 87 -13.19 11.19 16.52
CA LYS A 87 -14.63 11.48 16.61
C LYS A 87 -15.21 12.16 15.36
N ARG A 88 -14.38 12.55 14.40
CA ARG A 88 -14.82 13.22 13.17
C ARG A 88 -15.28 12.18 12.14
N LYS A 89 -16.35 12.51 11.39
CA LYS A 89 -16.81 11.70 10.27
C LYS A 89 -15.71 11.63 9.19
N ALA A 90 -15.42 10.43 8.70
CA ALA A 90 -14.33 10.21 7.73
C ALA A 90 -14.55 11.01 6.44
N GLY A 91 -15.77 11.13 5.95
CA GLY A 91 -16.10 11.92 4.76
C GLY A 91 -15.87 13.44 4.88
N LYS A 92 -15.65 13.96 6.12
CA LYS A 92 -15.33 15.38 6.37
C LYS A 92 -13.84 15.65 6.55
N LEU A 93 -13.00 14.63 6.37
CA LEU A 93 -11.55 14.74 6.47
C LEU A 93 -10.95 15.08 5.09
N SER A 94 -9.75 15.71 5.09
CA SER A 94 -8.96 15.85 3.86
C SER A 94 -8.53 14.48 3.32
N GLY A 95 -8.15 14.41 2.04
CA GLY A 95 -7.70 13.18 1.41
C GLY A 95 -6.54 12.51 2.16
N GLY A 96 -5.58 13.28 2.66
CA GLY A 96 -4.47 12.76 3.46
C GLY A 96 -4.91 12.07 4.75
N TRP A 97 -5.85 12.66 5.48
CA TRP A 97 -6.44 12.02 6.67
C TRP A 97 -7.21 10.76 6.32
N GLN A 98 -8.03 10.79 5.25
CA GLN A 98 -8.75 9.59 4.79
C GLN A 98 -7.77 8.47 4.39
N ARG A 99 -6.66 8.82 3.74
CA ARG A 99 -5.61 7.86 3.37
C ARG A 99 -4.96 7.22 4.60
N ARG A 100 -4.60 8.01 5.62
CA ARG A 100 -4.08 7.50 6.89
C ARG A 100 -5.06 6.53 7.57
N VAL A 101 -6.35 6.88 7.60
CA VAL A 101 -7.40 5.99 8.14
C VAL A 101 -7.48 4.70 7.33
N SER A 102 -7.47 4.77 5.99
CA SER A 102 -7.51 3.59 5.11
C SER A 102 -6.34 2.63 5.36
N ILE A 103 -5.12 3.17 5.51
CA ILE A 103 -3.93 2.36 5.81
C ILE A 103 -4.02 1.77 7.22
N ALA A 104 -4.45 2.56 8.22
CA ALA A 104 -4.67 2.07 9.58
C ALA A 104 -5.69 0.92 9.62
N MET A 105 -6.80 1.03 8.87
CA MET A 105 -7.77 -0.05 8.72
C MET A 105 -7.15 -1.32 8.14
N ALA A 106 -6.27 -1.20 7.13
CA ALA A 106 -5.58 -2.34 6.53
C ALA A 106 -4.59 -3.04 7.48
N LEU A 107 -4.14 -2.36 8.53
CA LEU A 107 -3.21 -2.89 9.53
C LEU A 107 -3.90 -3.53 10.75
N ILE A 108 -5.21 -3.44 10.88
CA ILE A 108 -5.97 -3.99 12.02
C ILE A 108 -5.73 -5.50 12.18
N SER A 109 -5.69 -6.25 11.07
CA SER A 109 -5.47 -7.69 11.06
C SER A 109 -4.03 -8.13 11.34
N GLU A 110 -3.11 -7.18 11.59
CA GLU A 110 -1.68 -7.45 11.77
C GLU A 110 -1.08 -8.23 10.58
N PRO A 111 -1.24 -7.72 9.35
CA PRO A 111 -0.82 -8.45 8.17
C PRO A 111 0.71 -8.58 8.10
N GLN A 112 1.19 -9.64 7.46
CA GLN A 112 2.61 -9.81 7.14
C GLN A 112 3.00 -8.99 5.89
N ILE A 113 2.03 -8.73 5.00
CA ILE A 113 2.23 -8.01 3.75
C ILE A 113 1.15 -6.93 3.63
N LEU A 114 1.55 -5.69 3.41
CA LEU A 114 0.67 -4.55 3.16
C LEU A 114 0.75 -4.13 1.70
N PHE A 115 -0.38 -4.15 1.01
CA PHE A 115 -0.50 -3.60 -0.35
C PHE A 115 -1.03 -2.17 -0.28
N LEU A 116 -0.31 -1.23 -0.90
CA LEU A 116 -0.67 0.17 -1.03
C LEU A 116 -0.81 0.52 -2.51
N ASP A 117 -2.02 0.81 -2.96
CA ASP A 117 -2.27 1.17 -4.36
C ASP A 117 -2.34 2.70 -4.48
N GLU A 118 -1.30 3.32 -5.08
CA GLU A 118 -1.16 4.76 -5.28
C GLU A 118 -1.39 5.55 -3.97
N PRO A 119 -0.62 5.31 -2.89
CA PRO A 119 -0.95 5.79 -1.55
C PRO A 119 -0.98 7.32 -1.41
N THR A 120 -0.24 8.05 -2.25
CA THR A 120 -0.18 9.53 -2.17
C THR A 120 -0.88 10.26 -3.31
N LEU A 121 -1.62 9.53 -4.15
CA LEU A 121 -2.33 10.13 -5.28
C LEU A 121 -3.30 11.22 -4.80
N GLY A 122 -3.17 12.42 -5.39
CA GLY A 122 -4.04 13.55 -5.10
C GLY A 122 -3.77 14.27 -3.78
N LEU A 123 -2.69 13.92 -3.07
CA LEU A 123 -2.26 14.63 -1.87
C LEU A 123 -1.38 15.84 -2.23
N ASP A 124 -1.49 16.90 -1.44
CA ASP A 124 -0.52 18.00 -1.46
C ASP A 124 0.85 17.55 -0.95
N VAL A 125 1.87 18.38 -1.17
CA VAL A 125 3.27 18.07 -0.86
C VAL A 125 3.47 17.73 0.63
N ILE A 126 2.83 18.50 1.53
CA ILE A 126 3.00 18.32 2.98
C ILE A 126 2.35 17.00 3.41
N ALA A 127 1.11 16.76 3.02
CA ALA A 127 0.39 15.51 3.35
C ALA A 127 1.10 14.27 2.78
N ARG A 128 1.73 14.39 1.60
CA ARG A 128 2.54 13.33 1.00
C ARG A 128 3.75 13.00 1.86
N HIS A 129 4.55 13.99 2.24
CA HIS A 129 5.73 13.79 3.09
C HIS A 129 5.37 13.19 4.45
N GLU A 130 4.32 13.69 5.08
CA GLU A 130 3.84 13.13 6.35
C GLU A 130 3.40 11.67 6.22
N LEU A 131 2.77 11.29 5.10
CA LEU A 131 2.39 9.92 4.84
C LEU A 131 3.61 9.03 4.57
N TRP A 132 4.62 9.54 3.86
CA TRP A 132 5.89 8.83 3.65
C TRP A 132 6.57 8.48 4.97
N GLU A 133 6.66 9.45 5.90
CA GLU A 133 7.22 9.17 7.25
C GLU A 133 6.44 8.05 7.96
N THR A 134 5.10 8.08 7.83
CA THR A 134 4.25 7.04 8.40
C THR A 134 4.55 5.66 7.77
N ILE A 135 4.65 5.58 6.44
CA ILE A 135 4.98 4.34 5.71
C ILE A 135 6.39 3.88 6.08
N ARG A 136 7.38 4.78 6.17
CA ARG A 136 8.74 4.45 6.59
C ARG A 136 8.79 3.84 7.99
N SER A 137 7.93 4.27 8.90
CA SER A 137 7.86 3.72 10.26
C SER A 137 7.44 2.23 10.31
N LEU A 138 6.85 1.73 9.22
CA LEU A 138 6.47 0.32 9.04
C LEU A 138 7.59 -0.54 8.46
N LYS A 139 8.63 0.06 7.85
CA LYS A 139 9.76 -0.68 7.25
C LYS A 139 10.45 -1.56 8.30
N GLY A 140 10.83 -2.75 7.88
CA GLY A 140 11.46 -3.76 8.75
C GLY A 140 10.50 -4.49 9.69
N LYS A 141 9.23 -4.05 9.80
CA LYS A 141 8.21 -4.73 10.61
C LYS A 141 7.31 -5.61 9.76
N ILE A 142 6.95 -5.14 8.57
CA ILE A 142 6.11 -5.85 7.60
C ILE A 142 6.67 -5.66 6.20
N THR A 143 6.31 -6.55 5.27
CA THR A 143 6.60 -6.36 3.84
C THR A 143 5.58 -5.38 3.26
N ILE A 144 6.06 -4.33 2.57
CA ILE A 144 5.18 -3.35 1.91
C ILE A 144 5.37 -3.47 0.40
N ILE A 145 4.29 -3.63 -0.33
CA ILE A 145 4.27 -3.55 -1.79
C ILE A 145 3.39 -2.36 -2.16
N LEU A 146 3.99 -1.34 -2.73
CA LEU A 146 3.27 -0.16 -3.19
C LEU A 146 3.33 -0.04 -4.72
N THR A 147 2.27 0.52 -5.29
CA THR A 147 2.27 0.99 -6.68
C THR A 147 2.29 2.50 -6.67
N THR A 148 3.04 3.10 -7.58
CA THR A 148 3.07 4.55 -7.76
C THR A 148 3.50 4.90 -9.18
N HIS A 149 3.13 6.08 -9.63
CA HIS A 149 3.65 6.71 -10.83
C HIS A 149 4.54 7.92 -10.51
N TYR A 150 4.79 8.19 -9.23
CA TYR A 150 5.71 9.23 -8.77
C TYR A 150 7.09 8.62 -8.53
N MET A 151 8.09 9.04 -9.32
CA MET A 151 9.46 8.54 -9.21
C MET A 151 10.06 8.84 -7.83
N GLU A 152 9.84 10.07 -7.33
CA GLU A 152 10.28 10.49 -5.99
C GLU A 152 9.73 9.57 -4.88
N GLU A 153 8.49 9.10 -4.99
CA GLU A 153 7.91 8.18 -4.02
C GLU A 153 8.58 6.81 -4.08
N ALA A 154 8.81 6.31 -5.29
CA ALA A 154 9.50 5.04 -5.49
C ALA A 154 10.91 5.07 -4.88
N GLU A 155 11.69 6.13 -5.15
CA GLU A 155 13.03 6.31 -4.55
C GLU A 155 12.97 6.44 -3.03
N ALA A 156 12.04 7.25 -2.52
CA ALA A 156 11.99 7.57 -1.10
C ALA A 156 11.56 6.38 -0.22
N LEU A 157 10.73 5.48 -0.73
CA LEU A 157 10.07 4.46 0.07
C LEU A 157 10.53 3.02 -0.23
N SER A 158 11.06 2.74 -1.42
CA SER A 158 11.30 1.36 -1.83
C SER A 158 12.74 0.91 -1.55
N ASP A 159 12.91 -0.35 -1.18
CA ASP A 159 14.21 -1.02 -1.13
C ASP A 159 14.54 -1.63 -2.51
N ARG A 160 13.51 -2.03 -3.26
CA ARG A 160 13.61 -2.50 -4.65
C ARG A 160 12.41 -1.99 -5.45
N ILE A 161 12.64 -1.67 -6.70
CA ILE A 161 11.66 -1.11 -7.63
C ILE A 161 11.49 -2.04 -8.81
N GLY A 162 10.24 -2.34 -9.17
CA GLY A 162 9.88 -3.03 -10.40
C GLY A 162 9.31 -2.04 -11.42
N ILE A 163 9.98 -1.88 -12.56
CA ILE A 163 9.53 -1.03 -13.66
C ILE A 163 8.60 -1.83 -14.57
N MET A 164 7.39 -1.33 -14.77
CA MET A 164 6.36 -1.98 -15.58
C MET A 164 5.91 -1.09 -16.74
N LYS A 165 5.70 -1.70 -17.91
CA LYS A 165 5.10 -1.06 -19.09
C LYS A 165 4.16 -2.03 -19.78
N SER A 166 2.96 -1.58 -20.13
CA SER A 166 1.97 -2.39 -20.87
C SER A 166 1.75 -3.80 -20.33
N GLY A 167 1.76 -3.94 -18.98
CA GLY A 167 1.56 -5.22 -18.30
C GLY A 167 2.80 -6.12 -18.22
N LYS A 168 3.94 -5.71 -18.76
CA LYS A 168 5.22 -6.43 -18.68
C LYS A 168 6.09 -5.82 -17.59
N LEU A 169 6.81 -6.66 -16.85
CA LEU A 169 7.86 -6.27 -15.92
C LEU A 169 9.17 -6.17 -16.72
N LEU A 170 9.72 -4.96 -16.87
CA LEU A 170 10.89 -4.67 -17.67
C LEU A 170 12.20 -4.86 -16.89
N ALA A 171 12.22 -4.35 -15.65
CA ALA A 171 13.40 -4.41 -14.79
C ALA A 171 12.99 -4.48 -13.32
N VAL A 172 13.83 -5.06 -12.46
CA VAL A 172 13.69 -5.06 -11.00
C VAL A 172 15.06 -4.87 -10.37
N GLY A 173 15.20 -3.87 -9.50
CA GLY A 173 16.47 -3.62 -8.81
C GLY A 173 16.32 -2.55 -7.72
N THR A 174 17.44 -2.23 -7.06
CA THR A 174 17.56 -1.00 -6.28
C THR A 174 17.66 0.20 -7.22
N VAL A 175 17.56 1.42 -6.69
CA VAL A 175 17.75 2.64 -7.49
C VAL A 175 19.13 2.63 -8.17
N GLU A 176 20.18 2.24 -7.44
CA GLU A 176 21.52 2.17 -7.94
C GLU A 176 21.69 1.14 -9.07
N GLU A 177 21.08 -0.04 -8.92
CA GLU A 177 21.09 -1.10 -9.95
C GLU A 177 20.37 -0.65 -11.23
N LEU A 178 19.23 0.01 -11.09
CA LEU A 178 18.44 0.52 -12.22
C LEU A 178 19.15 1.69 -12.92
N ASN A 179 19.76 2.57 -12.16
CA ASN A 179 20.60 3.66 -12.69
C ASN A 179 21.81 3.11 -13.46
N ALA A 180 22.49 2.12 -12.91
CA ALA A 180 23.61 1.46 -13.58
C ALA A 180 23.19 0.75 -14.87
N LEU A 181 22.02 0.08 -14.85
CA LEU A 181 21.46 -0.58 -16.04
C LEU A 181 21.22 0.42 -17.19
N ALA A 182 20.76 1.63 -16.87
CA ALA A 182 20.48 2.69 -17.84
C ALA A 182 21.69 3.61 -18.14
N GLY A 183 22.85 3.40 -17.48
CA GLY A 183 24.03 4.23 -17.67
C GLY A 183 23.89 5.68 -17.20
N THR A 184 23.10 5.94 -16.15
CA THR A 184 22.83 7.27 -15.59
C THR A 184 22.94 7.26 -14.06
N ASN A 185 22.95 8.46 -13.45
CA ASN A 185 22.90 8.62 -11.99
C ASN A 185 21.57 9.21 -11.50
N ASP A 186 20.61 9.40 -12.40
CA ASP A 186 19.29 9.97 -12.13
C ASP A 186 18.21 8.94 -12.41
N PHE A 187 17.39 8.63 -11.42
CA PHE A 187 16.39 7.55 -11.51
C PHE A 187 15.26 7.86 -12.51
N GLU A 188 14.85 9.12 -12.63
CA GLU A 188 13.84 9.50 -13.63
C GLU A 188 14.35 9.27 -15.05
N THR A 189 15.60 9.63 -15.31
CA THR A 189 16.27 9.36 -16.59
C THR A 189 16.43 7.85 -16.83
N ALA A 190 16.78 7.09 -15.80
CA ALA A 190 16.89 5.62 -15.88
C ALA A 190 15.53 4.99 -16.23
N PHE A 191 14.47 5.40 -15.55
CA PHE A 191 13.11 4.93 -15.84
C PHE A 191 12.73 5.19 -17.30
N VAL A 192 12.94 6.43 -17.79
CA VAL A 192 12.62 6.79 -19.18
C VAL A 192 13.41 5.96 -20.18
N SER A 193 14.71 5.71 -19.94
CA SER A 193 15.57 4.90 -20.80
C SER A 193 15.05 3.45 -20.86
N ILE A 194 14.87 2.80 -19.70
CA ILE A 194 14.39 1.41 -19.61
C ILE A 194 13.03 1.24 -20.30
N VAL A 195 12.12 2.21 -20.10
CA VAL A 195 10.79 2.16 -20.73
C VAL A 195 10.85 2.40 -22.22
N LYS A 196 11.82 3.19 -22.75
CA LYS A 196 11.98 3.45 -24.19
C LYS A 196 12.66 2.31 -24.94
N GLU A 197 13.66 1.65 -24.35
CA GLU A 197 14.42 0.56 -24.97
C GLU A 197 13.53 -0.65 -25.31
N ASP A 198 12.47 -0.93 -24.54
CA ASP A 198 11.49 -1.98 -24.86
C ASP A 198 10.62 -1.64 -26.10
N THR A 199 10.82 -0.47 -26.69
CA THR A 199 10.12 -0.04 -27.92
C THR A 199 10.90 -0.42 -29.19
N VAL A 200 12.07 -1.03 -29.06
CA VAL A 200 13.01 -1.35 -30.18
C VAL A 200 13.16 -2.86 -30.42
N VAL A 201 12.33 -3.71 -29.79
CA VAL A 201 12.32 -5.16 -30.06
C VAL A 201 10.97 -5.60 -30.61
#